data_a1f32ffda4f6e130e0084d5d5da5c09c
#
_entry.id   a1f32ffda4f6e130e0084d5d5da5c09c
#
_cell.length_a   1.000
_cell.length_b   1.000
_cell.length_c   1.000
_cell.angle_alpha   90.00
_cell.angle_beta   90.00
_cell.angle_gamma   90.00
#
_symmetry.space_group_name_H-M   'P 1'
#
loop_
_entity.id
_entity.type
_entity.pdbx_description
1 polymer ?
#
loop_
_entity_poly.entity_id
_entity_poly.type
_entity_poly.pdbx_seq_one_letter_code
_entity_poly.pdbx_strand_id
1 'polypeptide(L)'
;MILTILSQHTLWLLRFTYKKLKEKLTVSDSKKLFHEKFPYVIPGLYKRIVDEMLVELNLLNHQNEFTQDYLFCVGLTETFKQLMKGYQPEKHMDLLFESLCNSTNFEAKEINEISKKSQKEFKDKTSKDIFKLLIEKKHSKLYPSRILNLGIYILISNSQDFKEKTESDKNKMSSDIFEKLSLSATKAEKDIGIYKSSISKMEQAKELIEELRIKDKKKDQK
;
A
#
# COMPACT_ATOMS: atom_id res chain seq x y z
N MET A 1 20.10 32.06 28.17
CA MET A 1 20.23 30.60 28.12
C MET A 1 18.93 29.99 28.66
N ILE A 2 17.86 30.08 27.83
CA ILE A 2 16.56 29.41 28.06
C ILE A 2 16.08 28.92 26.70
N LEU A 3 16.70 27.86 26.24
CA LEU A 3 16.29 27.11 25.03
C LEU A 3 16.68 25.67 25.33
N THR A 4 15.83 24.95 26.05
CA THR A 4 15.84 23.48 25.98
C THR A 4 14.67 22.91 26.78
N ILE A 5 14.03 21.95 26.21
CA ILE A 5 12.94 21.10 26.71
C ILE A 5 11.55 21.58 26.26
N LEU A 6 11.34 21.64 24.94
CA LEU A 6 10.03 21.31 24.41
C LEU A 6 9.87 19.81 24.63
N SER A 7 8.99 19.44 25.57
CA SER A 7 8.75 18.03 25.88
C SER A 7 8.30 17.29 24.62
N GLN A 8 8.56 15.99 24.55
CA GLN A 8 8.08 15.14 23.43
C GLN A 8 6.58 15.30 23.16
N HIS A 9 5.83 15.65 24.21
CA HIS A 9 4.41 15.94 24.16
C HIS A 9 4.07 17.24 23.37
N THR A 10 4.87 18.30 23.54
CA THR A 10 4.68 19.54 22.77
C THR A 10 5.09 19.41 21.31
N LEU A 11 6.12 18.62 21.03
CA LEU A 11 6.50 18.25 19.66
C LEU A 11 5.42 17.39 18.99
N TRP A 12 4.80 16.47 19.73
CA TRP A 12 3.67 15.67 19.24
C TRP A 12 2.43 16.54 18.96
N LEU A 13 2.10 17.47 19.87
CA LEU A 13 1.00 18.43 19.68
C LEU A 13 1.26 19.38 18.50
N LEU A 14 2.48 19.88 18.32
CA LEU A 14 2.86 20.70 17.17
C LEU A 14 2.79 19.91 15.87
N ARG A 15 3.20 18.65 15.87
CA ARG A 15 3.10 17.75 14.73
C ARG A 15 1.65 17.41 14.39
N PHE A 16 0.81 17.24 15.43
CA PHE A 16 -0.62 16.98 15.28
C PHE A 16 -1.38 18.22 14.78
N THR A 17 -1.07 19.41 15.28
CA THR A 17 -1.65 20.68 14.81
C THR A 17 -1.16 21.06 13.42
N TYR A 18 0.11 20.81 13.09
CA TYR A 18 0.67 21.01 11.74
C TYR A 18 0.02 20.07 10.71
N LYS A 19 -0.25 18.81 11.10
CA LYS A 19 -0.99 17.85 10.25
C LYS A 19 -2.45 18.30 10.02
N LYS A 20 -3.06 18.98 10.98
CA LYS A 20 -4.43 19.51 10.89
C LYS A 20 -4.54 20.79 10.05
N LEU A 21 -3.42 21.50 9.83
CA LEU A 21 -3.33 22.74 9.05
C LEU A 21 -2.91 22.51 7.59
N LYS A 22 -2.55 21.29 7.19
CA LYS A 22 -2.32 20.99 5.77
C LYS A 22 -3.66 21.14 5.03
N GLU A 23 -3.73 22.06 4.08
CA GLU A 23 -4.89 22.20 3.19
C GLU A 23 -5.27 20.85 2.61
N LYS A 24 -6.55 20.51 2.71
CA LYS A 24 -7.08 19.27 2.12
C LYS A 24 -7.10 19.44 0.60
N LEU A 25 -6.11 18.86 -0.06
CA LEU A 25 -5.99 18.88 -1.52
C LEU A 25 -7.15 18.14 -2.17
N THR A 26 -7.76 18.73 -3.19
CA THR A 26 -8.70 17.97 -4.02
C THR A 26 -7.98 16.86 -4.79
N VAL A 27 -8.72 15.90 -5.34
CA VAL A 27 -8.14 14.86 -6.23
C VAL A 27 -7.44 15.52 -7.43
N SER A 28 -8.00 16.62 -7.95
CA SER A 28 -7.39 17.37 -9.07
C SER A 28 -6.07 17.99 -8.67
N ASP A 29 -5.98 18.61 -7.49
CA ASP A 29 -4.75 19.21 -6.97
C ASP A 29 -3.68 18.14 -6.74
N SER A 30 -4.07 16.98 -6.15
CA SER A 30 -3.16 15.85 -5.95
C SER A 30 -2.61 15.32 -7.28
N LYS A 31 -3.44 15.21 -8.32
CA LYS A 31 -2.98 14.82 -9.65
C LYS A 31 -2.02 15.84 -10.26
N LYS A 32 -2.32 17.12 -10.15
CA LYS A 32 -1.44 18.18 -10.61
C LYS A 32 -0.09 18.13 -9.92
N LEU A 33 -0.07 18.08 -8.59
CA LEU A 33 1.16 17.96 -7.80
C LEU A 33 1.96 16.69 -8.12
N PHE A 34 1.25 15.58 -8.38
CA PHE A 34 1.90 14.33 -8.78
C PHE A 34 2.67 14.52 -10.11
N HIS A 35 2.05 15.10 -11.14
CA HIS A 35 2.69 15.34 -12.42
C HIS A 35 3.83 16.37 -12.35
N GLU A 36 3.75 17.33 -11.45
CA GLU A 36 4.85 18.26 -11.17
C GLU A 36 6.06 17.57 -10.54
N LYS A 37 5.81 16.60 -9.63
CA LYS A 37 6.86 15.83 -8.93
C LYS A 37 7.40 14.66 -9.74
N PHE A 38 6.58 14.08 -10.62
CA PHE A 38 6.93 12.99 -11.51
C PHE A 38 6.74 13.38 -12.97
N PRO A 39 7.74 14.05 -13.59
CA PRO A 39 7.62 14.61 -14.94
C PRO A 39 7.83 13.57 -16.06
N TYR A 40 7.76 12.28 -15.74
CA TYR A 40 7.98 11.21 -16.71
C TYR A 40 6.67 10.61 -17.20
N VAL A 41 6.69 10.11 -18.44
CA VAL A 41 5.54 9.39 -19.00
C VAL A 41 5.40 8.03 -18.32
N ILE A 42 4.21 7.77 -17.81
CA ILE A 42 3.86 6.46 -17.23
C ILE A 42 3.22 5.61 -18.35
N PRO A 43 3.77 4.41 -18.64
CA PRO A 43 3.15 3.51 -19.63
C PRO A 43 1.68 3.22 -19.26
N GLY A 44 0.81 3.15 -20.29
CA GLY A 44 -0.62 3.03 -20.11
C GLY A 44 -1.07 1.89 -19.18
N LEU A 45 -0.34 0.77 -19.21
CA LEU A 45 -0.56 -0.37 -18.32
C LEU A 45 -0.51 0.01 -16.84
N TYR A 46 0.41 0.88 -16.44
CA TYR A 46 0.63 1.30 -15.03
C TYR A 46 -0.11 2.58 -14.66
N LYS A 47 -0.44 3.42 -15.66
CA LYS A 47 -1.07 4.72 -15.44
C LYS A 47 -2.37 4.60 -14.65
N ARG A 48 -3.22 3.64 -15.02
CA ARG A 48 -4.50 3.40 -14.34
C ARG A 48 -4.30 3.05 -12.86
N ILE A 49 -3.30 2.23 -12.54
CA ILE A 49 -2.97 1.85 -11.15
C ILE A 49 -2.56 3.06 -10.34
N VAL A 50 -1.67 3.90 -10.89
CA VAL A 50 -1.22 5.12 -10.24
C VAL A 50 -2.39 6.08 -10.01
N ASP A 51 -3.25 6.27 -11.01
CA ASP A 51 -4.45 7.13 -10.90
C ASP A 51 -5.41 6.61 -9.82
N GLU A 52 -5.66 5.31 -9.73
CA GLU A 52 -6.51 4.70 -8.70
C GLU A 52 -5.90 4.86 -7.30
N MET A 53 -4.59 4.66 -7.15
CA MET A 53 -3.90 4.85 -5.87
C MET A 53 -3.90 6.32 -5.43
N LEU A 54 -3.69 7.26 -6.35
CA LEU A 54 -3.79 8.70 -6.06
C LEU A 54 -5.16 9.07 -5.50
N VAL A 55 -6.22 8.60 -6.14
CA VAL A 55 -7.59 8.85 -5.66
C VAL A 55 -7.82 8.25 -4.28
N GLU A 56 -7.41 7.01 -4.07
CA GLU A 56 -7.60 6.32 -2.79
C GLU A 56 -6.84 7.02 -1.65
N LEU A 57 -5.58 7.37 -1.87
CA LEU A 57 -4.77 8.07 -0.86
C LEU A 57 -5.33 9.46 -0.56
N ASN A 58 -5.75 10.21 -1.60
CA ASN A 58 -6.39 11.50 -1.39
C ASN A 58 -7.65 11.35 -0.54
N LEU A 59 -8.53 10.39 -0.85
CA LEU A 59 -9.75 10.15 -0.07
C LEU A 59 -9.44 9.74 1.38
N LEU A 60 -8.43 8.91 1.61
CA LEU A 60 -8.02 8.52 2.97
C LEU A 60 -7.50 9.72 3.77
N ASN A 61 -6.73 10.60 3.13
CA ASN A 61 -6.24 11.82 3.79
C ASN A 61 -7.37 12.78 4.22
N HIS A 62 -8.55 12.69 3.59
CA HIS A 62 -9.75 13.46 3.97
C HIS A 62 -10.50 12.88 5.16
N GLN A 63 -10.25 11.63 5.54
CA GLN A 63 -10.94 10.99 6.65
C GLN A 63 -10.36 11.42 7.99
N ASN A 64 -11.19 12.00 8.85
CA ASN A 64 -10.73 12.49 10.15
C ASN A 64 -10.33 11.35 11.12
N GLU A 65 -10.94 10.17 10.95
CA GLU A 65 -10.66 8.98 11.77
C GLU A 65 -9.49 8.15 11.23
N PHE A 66 -8.96 8.49 10.05
CA PHE A 66 -7.85 7.76 9.45
C PHE A 66 -6.56 8.01 10.21
N THR A 67 -5.88 6.92 10.54
CA THR A 67 -4.53 6.93 11.13
C THR A 67 -3.59 6.14 10.23
N GLN A 68 -2.41 6.71 9.97
CA GLN A 68 -1.34 6.04 9.24
C GLN A 68 -0.68 5.02 10.19
N ASP A 69 -1.26 3.83 10.28
CA ASP A 69 -0.71 2.73 11.07
C ASP A 69 0.23 1.83 10.24
N TYR A 70 0.86 0.87 10.92
CA TYR A 70 1.82 -0.04 10.26
C TYR A 70 1.16 -0.97 9.23
N LEU A 71 -0.11 -1.33 9.41
CA LEU A 71 -0.85 -2.16 8.46
C LEU A 71 -1.12 -1.42 7.16
N PHE A 72 -1.51 -0.14 7.26
CA PHE A 72 -1.62 0.74 6.11
C PHE A 72 -0.28 0.88 5.39
N CYS A 73 0.81 1.11 6.13
CA CYS A 73 2.14 1.28 5.54
C CYS A 73 2.59 0.01 4.78
N VAL A 74 2.41 -1.17 5.37
CA VAL A 74 2.70 -2.46 4.68
C VAL A 74 1.80 -2.65 3.47
N GLY A 75 0.49 -2.41 3.63
CA GLY A 75 -0.48 -2.54 2.55
C GLY A 75 -0.14 -1.64 1.35
N LEU A 76 0.18 -0.37 1.61
CA LEU A 76 0.52 0.58 0.55
C LEU A 76 1.82 0.20 -0.17
N THR A 77 2.89 -0.05 0.58
CA THR A 77 4.21 -0.33 -0.02
C THR A 77 4.22 -1.62 -0.81
N GLU A 78 3.66 -2.70 -0.26
CA GLU A 78 3.69 -4.00 -0.92
C GLU A 78 2.70 -4.09 -2.08
N THR A 79 1.51 -3.48 -1.96
CA THR A 79 0.56 -3.39 -3.07
C THR A 79 1.17 -2.60 -4.23
N PHE A 80 1.80 -1.46 -3.95
CA PHE A 80 2.50 -0.68 -4.97
C PHE A 80 3.58 -1.51 -5.66
N LYS A 81 4.48 -2.15 -4.91
CA LYS A 81 5.56 -2.99 -5.47
C LYS A 81 5.02 -4.11 -6.37
N GLN A 82 4.00 -4.81 -5.92
CA GLN A 82 3.43 -5.94 -6.68
C GLN A 82 2.75 -5.48 -7.97
N LEU A 83 1.94 -4.42 -7.90
CA LEU A 83 1.22 -3.90 -9.07
C LEU A 83 2.15 -3.18 -10.05
N MET A 84 3.26 -2.61 -9.58
CA MET A 84 4.26 -1.93 -10.42
C MET A 84 5.41 -2.86 -10.85
N LYS A 85 5.36 -4.14 -10.51
CA LYS A 85 6.37 -5.12 -10.92
C LYS A 85 6.56 -5.13 -12.43
N GLY A 86 7.81 -4.95 -12.88
CA GLY A 86 8.16 -4.87 -14.31
C GLY A 86 8.00 -3.48 -14.93
N TYR A 87 7.68 -2.45 -14.14
CA TYR A 87 7.73 -1.06 -14.61
C TYR A 87 9.15 -0.69 -15.07
N GLN A 88 9.24 0.00 -16.19
CA GLN A 88 10.50 0.49 -16.76
C GLN A 88 10.43 1.99 -17.01
N PRO A 89 11.51 2.72 -16.78
CA PRO A 89 12.80 2.28 -16.20
C PRO A 89 12.72 2.11 -14.67
N GLU A 90 13.31 1.03 -14.16
CA GLU A 90 13.25 0.67 -12.73
C GLU A 90 13.76 1.78 -11.80
N LYS A 91 14.76 2.55 -12.24
CA LYS A 91 15.30 3.71 -11.49
C LYS A 91 14.26 4.79 -11.17
N HIS A 92 13.11 4.80 -11.81
CA HIS A 92 12.01 5.75 -11.54
C HIS A 92 11.04 5.27 -10.44
N MET A 93 11.16 4.01 -9.99
CA MET A 93 10.20 3.42 -9.05
C MET A 93 10.14 4.16 -7.71
N ASP A 94 11.30 4.49 -7.15
CA ASP A 94 11.36 5.21 -5.87
C ASP A 94 10.76 6.61 -6.00
N LEU A 95 11.10 7.35 -7.06
CA LEU A 95 10.55 8.67 -7.33
C LEU A 95 9.03 8.60 -7.59
N LEU A 96 8.56 7.56 -8.28
CA LEU A 96 7.14 7.36 -8.54
C LEU A 96 6.35 7.16 -7.24
N PHE A 97 6.86 6.30 -6.35
CA PHE A 97 6.27 6.08 -5.03
C PHE A 97 6.31 7.33 -4.16
N GLU A 98 7.45 8.02 -4.14
CA GLU A 98 7.62 9.28 -3.40
C GLU A 98 6.65 10.36 -3.91
N SER A 99 6.53 10.50 -5.22
CA SER A 99 5.60 11.47 -5.84
C SER A 99 4.14 11.14 -5.54
N LEU A 100 3.78 9.85 -5.57
CA LEU A 100 2.45 9.35 -5.22
C LEU A 100 2.07 9.73 -3.77
N CYS A 101 2.94 9.42 -2.82
CA CYS A 101 2.72 9.71 -1.41
C CYS A 101 2.68 11.23 -1.15
N ASN A 102 3.70 11.96 -1.60
CA ASN A 102 3.86 13.37 -1.28
C ASN A 102 2.78 14.26 -1.92
N SER A 103 2.22 13.86 -3.07
CA SER A 103 1.10 14.56 -3.71
C SER A 103 -0.24 14.36 -3.01
N THR A 104 -0.30 13.41 -2.09
CA THR A 104 -1.50 13.10 -1.28
C THR A 104 -1.27 13.35 0.21
N ASN A 105 -0.27 14.15 0.54
CA ASN A 105 0.11 14.53 1.92
C ASN A 105 0.62 13.40 2.81
N PHE A 106 1.11 12.30 2.24
CA PHE A 106 1.80 11.23 2.95
C PHE A 106 3.32 11.37 2.81
N GLU A 107 4.07 10.98 3.84
CA GLU A 107 5.53 10.98 3.82
C GLU A 107 6.07 9.60 3.39
N ALA A 108 6.54 9.48 2.15
CA ALA A 108 6.98 8.21 1.58
C ALA A 108 8.11 7.54 2.38
N LYS A 109 9.05 8.32 2.92
CA LYS A 109 10.17 7.79 3.74
C LYS A 109 9.66 7.16 5.02
N GLU A 110 8.78 7.85 5.76
CA GLU A 110 8.17 7.36 6.99
C GLU A 110 7.39 6.07 6.73
N ILE A 111 6.58 6.02 5.65
CA ILE A 111 5.82 4.84 5.25
C ILE A 111 6.74 3.66 4.96
N ASN A 112 7.81 3.87 4.20
CA ASN A 112 8.77 2.82 3.87
C ASN A 112 9.51 2.30 5.11
N GLU A 113 9.91 3.16 6.04
CA GLU A 113 10.58 2.78 7.29
C GLU A 113 9.67 1.95 8.18
N ILE A 114 8.42 2.40 8.40
CA ILE A 114 7.42 1.67 9.18
C ILE A 114 7.13 0.32 8.54
N SER A 115 6.94 0.28 7.21
CA SER A 115 6.68 -0.95 6.48
C SER A 115 7.82 -1.96 6.61
N LYS A 116 9.07 -1.53 6.37
CA LYS A 116 10.27 -2.39 6.50
C LYS A 116 10.43 -2.94 7.92
N LYS A 117 10.24 -2.09 8.94
CA LYS A 117 10.31 -2.51 10.35
C LYS A 117 9.24 -3.56 10.65
N SER A 118 8.02 -3.32 10.23
CA SER A 118 6.91 -4.24 10.46
C SER A 118 7.11 -5.56 9.73
N GLN A 119 7.48 -5.54 8.46
CA GLN A 119 7.75 -6.77 7.72
C GLN A 119 8.87 -7.61 8.37
N LYS A 120 9.92 -6.96 8.87
CA LYS A 120 11.00 -7.65 9.61
C LYS A 120 10.48 -8.30 10.89
N GLU A 121 9.59 -7.63 11.63
CA GLU A 121 9.00 -8.15 12.87
C GLU A 121 8.09 -9.36 12.63
N PHE A 122 7.36 -9.35 11.51
CA PHE A 122 6.44 -10.44 11.14
C PHE A 122 7.11 -11.56 10.33
N LYS A 123 8.38 -11.37 9.92
CA LYS A 123 9.14 -12.36 9.17
C LYS A 123 9.30 -13.67 9.97
N ASP A 124 9.29 -14.79 9.26
CA ASP A 124 9.52 -16.15 9.78
C ASP A 124 8.53 -16.58 10.89
N LYS A 125 7.40 -15.89 11.02
CA LYS A 125 6.34 -16.25 11.97
C LYS A 125 5.29 -17.13 11.31
N THR A 126 4.65 -17.97 12.11
CA THR A 126 3.48 -18.72 11.68
C THR A 126 2.27 -17.81 11.53
N SER A 127 1.30 -18.19 10.72
CA SER A 127 0.05 -17.44 10.59
C SER A 127 -0.68 -17.24 11.92
N LYS A 128 -0.56 -18.20 12.84
CA LYS A 128 -1.11 -18.13 14.20
C LYS A 128 -0.40 -17.07 15.05
N ASP A 129 0.93 -17.01 15.00
CA ASP A 129 1.71 -16.02 15.73
C ASP A 129 1.48 -14.61 15.16
N ILE A 130 1.40 -14.49 13.83
CA ILE A 130 1.04 -13.22 13.17
C ILE A 130 -0.31 -12.73 13.67
N PHE A 131 -1.31 -13.60 13.70
CA PHE A 131 -2.63 -13.28 14.21
C PHE A 131 -2.61 -12.78 15.66
N LYS A 132 -1.88 -13.49 16.54
CA LYS A 132 -1.71 -13.09 17.94
C LYS A 132 -1.11 -11.68 18.04
N LEU A 133 -0.03 -11.41 17.29
CA LEU A 133 0.60 -10.10 17.24
C LEU A 133 -0.32 -8.99 16.72
N LEU A 134 -1.13 -9.27 15.70
CA LEU A 134 -2.11 -8.31 15.16
C LEU A 134 -3.11 -7.88 16.23
N ILE A 135 -3.58 -8.83 17.06
CA ILE A 135 -4.50 -8.55 18.15
C ILE A 135 -3.81 -7.79 19.29
N GLU A 136 -2.61 -8.22 19.70
CA GLU A 136 -1.83 -7.55 20.76
C GLU A 136 -1.47 -6.12 20.40
N LYS A 137 -1.18 -5.86 19.12
CA LYS A 137 -0.83 -4.52 18.61
C LYS A 137 -2.03 -3.63 18.26
N LYS A 138 -3.25 -4.13 18.42
CA LYS A 138 -4.45 -3.34 18.19
C LYS A 138 -4.67 -2.34 19.33
N HIS A 139 -3.92 -1.24 19.31
CA HIS A 139 -4.01 -0.17 20.34
C HIS A 139 -5.15 0.83 20.09
N SER A 140 -5.72 0.88 18.90
CA SER A 140 -6.77 1.81 18.50
C SER A 140 -7.77 1.16 17.54
N LYS A 141 -8.88 1.86 17.30
CA LYS A 141 -9.83 1.47 16.26
C LYS A 141 -9.15 1.58 14.89
N LEU A 142 -9.01 0.45 14.19
CA LEU A 142 -8.49 0.43 12.83
C LEU A 142 -9.45 1.14 11.88
N TYR A 143 -8.94 2.00 11.01
CA TYR A 143 -9.77 2.61 9.97
C TYR A 143 -9.93 1.64 8.79
N PRO A 144 -11.17 1.16 8.50
CA PRO A 144 -11.39 0.15 7.48
C PRO A 144 -11.16 0.73 6.08
N SER A 145 -10.05 0.37 5.45
CA SER A 145 -9.71 0.74 4.09
C SER A 145 -9.23 -0.47 3.30
N ARG A 146 -9.28 -0.39 1.97
CA ARG A 146 -8.74 -1.43 1.09
C ARG A 146 -7.25 -1.66 1.36
N ILE A 147 -6.48 -0.60 1.47
CA ILE A 147 -5.03 -0.67 1.72
C ILE A 147 -4.74 -1.36 3.05
N LEU A 148 -5.48 -1.07 4.12
CA LEU A 148 -5.35 -1.74 5.42
C LEU A 148 -5.67 -3.23 5.30
N ASN A 149 -6.77 -3.59 4.62
CA ASN A 149 -7.16 -4.98 4.41
C ASN A 149 -6.06 -5.76 3.66
N LEU A 150 -5.45 -5.13 2.65
CA LEU A 150 -4.32 -5.72 1.92
C LEU A 150 -3.08 -5.85 2.80
N GLY A 151 -2.79 -4.88 3.68
CA GLY A 151 -1.69 -4.98 4.63
C GLY A 151 -1.81 -6.18 5.56
N ILE A 152 -2.98 -6.42 6.13
CA ILE A 152 -3.27 -7.60 6.95
C ILE A 152 -3.08 -8.88 6.12
N TYR A 153 -3.69 -8.95 4.94
CA TYR A 153 -3.60 -10.10 4.06
C TYR A 153 -2.15 -10.41 3.66
N ILE A 154 -1.37 -9.40 3.29
CA ILE A 154 0.03 -9.55 2.87
C ILE A 154 0.88 -10.11 4.02
N LEU A 155 0.74 -9.59 5.24
CA LEU A 155 1.47 -10.10 6.40
C LEU A 155 1.17 -11.58 6.66
N ILE A 156 -0.09 -11.99 6.57
CA ILE A 156 -0.50 -13.37 6.81
C ILE A 156 -0.05 -14.28 5.67
N SER A 157 -0.22 -13.85 4.42
CA SER A 157 0.11 -14.64 3.23
C SER A 157 1.60 -14.90 3.07
N ASN A 158 2.45 -14.15 3.74
CA ASN A 158 3.89 -14.35 3.75
C ASN A 158 4.34 -15.49 4.67
N SER A 159 3.49 -15.95 5.59
CA SER A 159 3.83 -17.10 6.45
C SER A 159 3.84 -18.41 5.67
N GLN A 160 4.77 -19.31 6.02
CA GLN A 160 4.93 -20.58 5.32
C GLN A 160 3.69 -21.46 5.46
N ASP A 161 3.19 -21.62 6.68
CA ASP A 161 2.02 -22.44 6.97
C ASP A 161 0.73 -21.94 6.29
N PHE A 162 0.61 -20.66 5.99
CA PHE A 162 -0.51 -20.12 5.20
C PHE A 162 -0.39 -20.53 3.72
N LYS A 163 0.82 -20.48 3.16
CA LYS A 163 1.05 -20.86 1.76
C LYS A 163 0.68 -22.31 1.48
N GLU A 164 0.90 -23.20 2.43
CA GLU A 164 0.64 -24.62 2.34
C GLU A 164 -0.84 -25.01 2.51
N LYS A 165 -1.69 -24.07 2.99
CA LYS A 165 -3.13 -24.32 3.20
C LYS A 165 -3.90 -24.39 1.87
N THR A 166 -5.04 -25.10 1.90
CA THR A 166 -6.03 -25.05 0.81
C THR A 166 -6.64 -23.66 0.67
N GLU A 167 -7.16 -23.30 -0.49
CA GLU A 167 -7.83 -22.00 -0.67
C GLU A 167 -9.02 -21.82 0.27
N SER A 168 -9.76 -22.90 0.58
CA SER A 168 -10.86 -22.87 1.54
C SER A 168 -10.36 -22.52 2.95
N ASP A 169 -9.26 -23.15 3.41
CA ASP A 169 -8.68 -22.88 4.73
C ASP A 169 -8.10 -21.46 4.81
N LYS A 170 -7.47 -21.00 3.73
CA LYS A 170 -6.96 -19.61 3.63
C LYS A 170 -8.08 -18.60 3.78
N ASN A 171 -9.20 -18.82 3.08
CA ASN A 171 -10.35 -17.92 3.14
C ASN A 171 -10.96 -17.91 4.54
N LYS A 172 -11.20 -19.08 5.13
CA LYS A 172 -11.73 -19.20 6.49
C LYS A 172 -10.82 -18.50 7.51
N MET A 173 -9.52 -18.77 7.46
CA MET A 173 -8.56 -18.14 8.35
C MET A 173 -8.52 -16.62 8.18
N SER A 174 -8.57 -16.13 6.96
CA SER A 174 -8.63 -14.69 6.69
C SER A 174 -9.89 -14.08 7.27
N SER A 175 -11.07 -14.67 7.04
CA SER A 175 -12.34 -14.21 7.64
C SER A 175 -12.27 -14.12 9.16
N ASP A 176 -11.81 -15.18 9.83
CA ASP A 176 -11.68 -15.23 11.29
C ASP A 176 -10.79 -14.10 11.82
N ILE A 177 -9.71 -13.76 11.10
CA ILE A 177 -8.80 -12.68 11.48
C ILE A 177 -9.47 -11.33 11.36
N PHE A 178 -10.12 -11.05 10.22
CA PHE A 178 -10.80 -9.77 10.01
C PHE A 178 -11.92 -9.54 11.04
N GLU A 179 -12.73 -10.55 11.33
CA GLU A 179 -13.79 -10.48 12.33
C GLU A 179 -13.25 -10.17 13.73
N LYS A 180 -12.17 -10.84 14.16
CA LYS A 180 -11.53 -10.59 15.46
C LYS A 180 -10.87 -9.21 15.54
N LEU A 181 -10.42 -8.67 14.41
CA LEU A 181 -9.96 -7.28 14.33
C LEU A 181 -11.11 -6.26 14.26
N SER A 182 -12.36 -6.71 14.30
CA SER A 182 -13.57 -5.88 14.18
C SER A 182 -13.66 -5.18 12.82
N LEU A 183 -13.20 -5.88 11.77
CA LEU A 183 -13.27 -5.47 10.37
C LEU A 183 -14.28 -6.35 9.63
N SER A 184 -14.84 -5.85 8.54
CA SER A 184 -15.77 -6.63 7.70
C SER A 184 -14.98 -7.67 6.88
N ALA A 185 -15.15 -8.96 7.20
CA ALA A 185 -14.55 -10.06 6.45
C ALA A 185 -15.00 -10.05 4.98
N THR A 186 -16.29 -9.85 4.71
CA THR A 186 -16.83 -9.79 3.35
C THR A 186 -16.20 -8.66 2.51
N LYS A 187 -15.99 -7.48 3.11
CA LYS A 187 -15.33 -6.37 2.43
C LYS A 187 -13.87 -6.70 2.16
N ALA A 188 -13.18 -7.25 3.14
CA ALA A 188 -11.78 -7.64 3.00
C ALA A 188 -11.59 -8.72 1.92
N GLU A 189 -12.46 -9.71 1.87
CA GLU A 189 -12.45 -10.77 0.84
C GLU A 189 -12.63 -10.19 -0.57
N LYS A 190 -13.55 -9.25 -0.74
CA LYS A 190 -13.73 -8.51 -1.99
C LYS A 190 -12.48 -7.72 -2.37
N ASP A 191 -11.88 -6.99 -1.44
CA ASP A 191 -10.69 -6.19 -1.67
C ASP A 191 -9.49 -7.06 -2.07
N ILE A 192 -9.30 -8.21 -1.40
CA ILE A 192 -8.27 -9.21 -1.71
C ILE A 192 -8.52 -9.84 -3.09
N GLY A 193 -9.76 -10.16 -3.42
CA GLY A 193 -10.13 -10.69 -4.72
C GLY A 193 -9.82 -9.73 -5.87
N ILE A 194 -10.14 -8.44 -5.70
CA ILE A 194 -9.79 -7.38 -6.67
C ILE A 194 -8.27 -7.28 -6.82
N TYR A 195 -7.53 -7.31 -5.73
CA TYR A 195 -6.06 -7.24 -5.74
C TYR A 195 -5.43 -8.43 -6.49
N LYS A 196 -5.83 -9.66 -6.16
CA LYS A 196 -5.36 -10.87 -6.85
C LYS A 196 -5.66 -10.82 -8.36
N SER A 197 -6.88 -10.41 -8.72
CA SER A 197 -7.29 -10.24 -10.11
C SER A 197 -6.48 -9.17 -10.84
N SER A 198 -6.16 -8.06 -10.16
CA SER A 198 -5.34 -6.99 -10.74
C SER A 198 -3.92 -7.47 -11.02
N ILE A 199 -3.29 -8.20 -10.10
CA ILE A 199 -1.96 -8.80 -10.32
C ILE A 199 -1.99 -9.76 -11.52
N SER A 200 -2.95 -10.68 -11.57
CA SER A 200 -3.06 -11.63 -12.68
C SER A 200 -3.24 -10.92 -14.04
N LYS A 201 -4.09 -9.91 -14.11
CA LYS A 201 -4.27 -9.11 -15.35
C LYS A 201 -2.99 -8.36 -15.73
N MET A 202 -2.22 -7.86 -14.77
CA MET A 202 -0.94 -7.21 -15.04
C MET A 202 0.10 -8.18 -15.59
N GLU A 203 0.15 -9.40 -15.07
CA GLU A 203 1.04 -10.45 -15.58
C GLU A 203 0.67 -10.84 -17.01
N GLN A 204 -0.60 -11.13 -17.27
CA GLN A 204 -1.08 -11.44 -18.63
C GLN A 204 -0.79 -10.31 -19.63
N ALA A 205 -0.99 -9.06 -19.23
CA ALA A 205 -0.72 -7.91 -20.09
C ALA A 205 0.78 -7.78 -20.43
N LYS A 206 1.67 -8.07 -19.46
CA LYS A 206 3.12 -8.08 -19.71
C LYS A 206 3.54 -9.19 -20.66
N GLU A 207 3.03 -10.38 -20.47
CA GLU A 207 3.28 -11.52 -21.38
C GLU A 207 2.88 -11.17 -22.80
N LEU A 208 1.68 -10.61 -22.98
CA LEU A 208 1.20 -10.18 -24.30
C LEU A 208 2.10 -9.10 -24.94
N ILE A 209 2.52 -8.11 -24.17
CA ILE A 209 3.42 -7.05 -24.65
C ILE A 209 4.76 -7.65 -25.11
N GLU A 210 5.31 -8.58 -24.36
CA GLU A 210 6.59 -9.23 -24.72
C GLU A 210 6.44 -10.11 -25.96
N GLU A 211 5.36 -10.86 -26.11
CA GLU A 211 5.07 -11.62 -27.33
C GLU A 211 4.98 -10.73 -28.57
N LEU A 212 4.33 -9.57 -28.44
CA LEU A 212 4.21 -8.60 -29.54
C LEU A 212 5.59 -8.05 -29.92
N ARG A 213 6.42 -7.70 -28.96
CA ARG A 213 7.81 -7.23 -29.18
C ARG A 213 8.66 -8.27 -29.92
N ILE A 214 8.52 -9.54 -29.56
CA ILE A 214 9.24 -10.63 -30.22
C ILE A 214 8.78 -10.80 -31.68
N LYS A 215 7.47 -10.69 -31.93
CA LYS A 215 6.90 -10.78 -33.27
C LYS A 215 7.37 -9.63 -34.18
N ASP A 216 7.41 -8.41 -33.64
CA ASP A 216 7.86 -7.25 -34.41
C ASP A 216 9.35 -7.35 -34.76
N LYS A 217 10.22 -7.72 -33.81
CA LYS A 217 11.65 -7.97 -34.09
C LYS A 217 11.89 -9.02 -35.18
N LYS A 218 11.06 -10.06 -35.25
CA LYS A 218 11.15 -11.09 -36.31
C LYS A 218 10.69 -10.60 -37.69
N LYS A 219 9.83 -9.58 -37.75
CA LYS A 219 9.41 -8.95 -39.03
C LYS A 219 10.48 -8.04 -39.59
N ASP A 220 11.20 -7.31 -38.72
CA ASP A 220 12.27 -6.39 -39.12
C ASP A 220 13.55 -7.09 -39.57
N GLN A 221 13.66 -8.41 -39.36
CA GLN A 221 14.79 -9.25 -39.79
C GLN A 221 14.52 -10.00 -41.12
N LYS A 222 13.37 -9.81 -41.73
CA LYS A 222 13.02 -10.37 -43.07
C LYS A 222 12.96 -9.27 -44.10
#